data_80a0bafdf8b41f615db8ce1b46d352a7
#
_entry.id   80a0bafdf8b41f615db8ce1b46d352a7
#
_cell.length_a   1.000
_cell.length_b   1.000
_cell.length_c   1.000
_cell.angle_alpha   90.00
_cell.angle_beta   90.00
_cell.angle_gamma   90.00
#
_symmetry.space_group_name_H-M   'P 1'
#
loop_
_entity.id
_entity.type
_entity.pdbx_description
1 polymer ?
#
loop_
_entity_poly.entity_id
_entity_poly.type
_entity_poly.pdbx_seq_one_letter_code
_entity_poly.pdbx_strand_id
1 'polypeptide(L)'
;MKSIKNLLFVCSCVLLLVGCEQTTPTRISVIFDSDTNNELDDQNALAYLLFNQQVFDIKGITTCATYNGGDIDSHYNEALRVVKLCDQENEVNVIKGANNNFDQIKTTISKANFDGYEAVNFIIDEAKKIKGEKLQICAVGKLTNIALALVKAPEITDKIKVIWLGSNYPDKGEYNQENDVPSVNFVLNTNVEFEMLPCRYGALTGTDGVKIYKATIQEKIAGFGVQLNTTVKGRDGRDYTNFGDYAVTLFKNAEYYLDPPSHALFDMVTVAIMKNPKWGQKTVIPAPVIKNGVWVDRPNNTRKIIIWENYNADKMLDDFFTTLKYPHLTAFQ
;
A
#
# COMPACT_ATOMS: atom_id res chain seq x y z
N MET A 1 29.55 80.71 30.84
CA MET A 1 30.07 79.37 30.68
C MET A 1 28.92 78.36 30.94
N LYS A 2 28.34 77.83 29.87
CA LYS A 2 27.22 76.83 29.96
C LYS A 2 27.77 75.49 29.56
N SER A 3 27.71 74.54 30.47
CA SER A 3 28.12 73.12 30.28
C SER A 3 27.03 72.37 29.54
N ILE A 4 27.34 71.77 28.38
CA ILE A 4 26.46 70.93 27.61
C ILE A 4 26.75 69.51 28.07
N LYS A 5 25.73 68.83 28.66
CA LYS A 5 25.75 67.41 28.99
C LYS A 5 25.30 66.62 27.78
N ASN A 6 26.18 65.83 27.19
CA ASN A 6 25.83 64.84 26.14
C ASN A 6 25.14 63.66 26.76
N LEU A 7 23.91 63.44 26.34
CA LEU A 7 23.10 62.21 26.67
C LEU A 7 23.27 61.18 25.54
N LEU A 8 24.08 60.16 25.77
CA LEU A 8 24.17 59.01 24.86
C LEU A 8 22.92 58.13 25.01
N PHE A 9 22.14 58.04 23.94
CA PHE A 9 21.01 57.13 23.81
C PHE A 9 21.54 55.82 23.24
N VAL A 10 21.66 54.79 24.08
CA VAL A 10 22.00 53.41 23.63
C VAL A 10 20.70 52.75 23.18
N CYS A 11 20.52 52.63 21.86
CA CYS A 11 19.42 51.89 21.26
C CYS A 11 19.76 50.41 21.28
N SER A 12 19.18 49.67 22.23
CA SER A 12 19.33 48.20 22.31
C SER A 12 18.35 47.53 21.32
N CYS A 13 18.84 47.13 20.15
CA CYS A 13 18.07 46.33 19.22
C CYS A 13 17.98 44.86 19.74
N VAL A 14 16.86 44.51 20.33
CA VAL A 14 16.55 43.11 20.63
C VAL A 14 16.13 42.41 19.33
N LEU A 15 17.03 41.65 18.74
CA LEU A 15 16.71 40.73 17.64
C LEU A 15 15.87 39.55 18.20
N LEU A 16 14.56 39.59 18.00
CA LEU A 16 13.70 38.45 18.17
C LEU A 16 14.01 37.44 17.06
N LEU A 17 14.81 36.41 17.38
CA LEU A 17 14.93 35.20 16.56
C LEU A 17 13.62 34.47 16.67
N VAL A 18 12.69 34.70 15.74
CA VAL A 18 11.56 33.83 15.51
C VAL A 18 12.13 32.55 14.91
N GLY A 19 12.37 31.57 15.75
CA GLY A 19 12.66 30.21 15.33
C GLY A 19 11.45 29.68 14.54
N CYS A 20 11.58 29.58 13.23
CA CYS A 20 10.63 28.82 12.41
C CYS A 20 10.85 27.35 12.77
N GLU A 21 10.05 26.81 13.70
CA GLU A 21 9.97 25.37 13.86
C GLU A 21 9.48 24.80 12.53
N GLN A 22 10.39 24.22 11.77
CA GLN A 22 10.03 23.38 10.65
C GLN A 22 9.32 22.16 11.23
N THR A 23 7.98 22.20 11.27
CA THR A 23 7.18 21.02 11.55
C THR A 23 7.46 20.02 10.42
N THR A 24 8.20 18.95 10.71
CA THR A 24 8.34 17.82 9.79
C THR A 24 6.94 17.33 9.46
N PRO A 25 6.60 17.20 8.17
CA PRO A 25 5.28 16.69 7.77
C PRO A 25 5.01 15.36 8.46
N THR A 26 3.84 15.22 9.06
CA THR A 26 3.44 13.97 9.70
C THR A 26 3.37 12.88 8.63
N ARG A 27 4.18 11.82 8.78
CA ARG A 27 4.18 10.68 7.88
C ARG A 27 2.90 9.87 8.05
N ILE A 28 2.45 9.25 6.97
CA ILE A 28 1.26 8.39 6.94
C ILE A 28 1.62 7.05 7.60
N SER A 29 1.02 6.74 8.76
CA SER A 29 1.16 5.42 9.38
C SER A 29 0.45 4.38 8.54
N VAL A 30 1.18 3.34 8.06
CA VAL A 30 0.66 2.37 7.10
C VAL A 30 1.08 0.94 7.42
N ILE A 31 0.13 0.00 7.23
CA ILE A 31 0.38 -1.43 7.04
C ILE A 31 0.12 -1.75 5.57
N PHE A 32 1.00 -2.52 4.94
CA PHE A 32 0.81 -3.06 3.60
C PHE A 32 0.34 -4.51 3.72
N ASP A 33 -0.84 -4.83 3.16
CA ASP A 33 -1.44 -6.17 3.18
C ASP A 33 -1.55 -6.70 1.75
N SER A 34 -0.87 -7.81 1.43
CA SER A 34 -0.57 -8.22 0.05
C SER A 34 -0.51 -9.74 -0.11
N ASP A 35 -0.79 -10.21 -1.31
CA ASP A 35 -0.54 -11.59 -1.76
C ASP A 35 0.71 -11.67 -2.67
N THR A 36 1.78 -11.10 -2.22
CA THR A 36 3.06 -10.72 -2.88
C THR A 36 3.64 -11.75 -3.86
N ASN A 37 3.31 -13.05 -3.76
CA ASN A 37 3.84 -14.09 -4.66
C ASN A 37 2.92 -14.39 -5.85
N ASN A 38 1.81 -13.66 -6.01
CA ASN A 38 0.86 -13.86 -7.10
C ASN A 38 1.44 -13.37 -8.43
N GLU A 39 1.48 -12.07 -8.64
CA GLU A 39 2.02 -11.44 -9.85
C GLU A 39 3.25 -10.56 -9.52
N LEU A 40 3.55 -9.58 -10.36
CA LEU A 40 4.73 -8.70 -10.21
C LEU A 40 4.39 -7.31 -9.65
N ASP A 41 3.13 -6.92 -9.68
CA ASP A 41 2.70 -5.58 -9.27
C ASP A 41 2.73 -5.39 -7.75
N ASP A 42 2.43 -6.44 -6.96
CA ASP A 42 2.66 -6.47 -5.51
C ASP A 42 4.10 -6.10 -5.14
N GLN A 43 5.10 -6.75 -5.77
CA GLN A 43 6.51 -6.51 -5.45
C GLN A 43 6.92 -5.07 -5.81
N ASN A 44 6.42 -4.57 -6.95
CA ASN A 44 6.67 -3.20 -7.37
C ASN A 44 5.99 -2.17 -6.46
N ALA A 45 4.75 -2.44 -6.02
CA ALA A 45 4.03 -1.62 -5.05
C ALA A 45 4.74 -1.60 -3.69
N LEU A 46 5.19 -2.77 -3.21
CA LEU A 46 5.92 -2.90 -1.95
C LEU A 46 7.24 -2.14 -1.98
N ALA A 47 8.04 -2.29 -3.03
CA ALA A 47 9.30 -1.55 -3.17
C ALA A 47 9.05 -0.04 -3.26
N TYR A 48 8.03 0.39 -3.98
CA TYR A 48 7.64 1.79 -4.08
C TYR A 48 7.25 2.37 -2.71
N LEU A 49 6.52 1.61 -1.90
CA LEU A 49 6.20 2.00 -0.52
C LEU A 49 7.46 2.11 0.34
N LEU A 50 8.31 1.07 0.34
CA LEU A 50 9.54 0.99 1.13
C LEU A 50 10.52 2.11 0.82
N PHE A 51 10.58 2.57 -0.43
CA PHE A 51 11.45 3.65 -0.87
C PHE A 51 10.85 5.06 -0.70
N ASN A 52 9.69 5.19 -0.05
CA ASN A 52 9.02 6.46 0.22
C ASN A 52 8.87 6.76 1.72
N GLN A 53 9.89 6.46 2.55
CA GLN A 53 9.81 6.63 4.00
C GLN A 53 9.71 8.09 4.47
N GLN A 54 10.01 9.06 3.61
CA GLN A 54 9.74 10.47 3.90
C GLN A 54 8.22 10.78 3.93
N VAL A 55 7.39 9.92 3.30
CA VAL A 55 5.92 10.04 3.27
C VAL A 55 5.27 9.04 4.21
N PHE A 56 5.79 7.81 4.25
CA PHE A 56 5.17 6.69 4.96
C PHE A 56 5.94 6.30 6.22
N ASP A 57 5.21 6.12 7.30
CA ASP A 57 5.64 5.48 8.53
C ASP A 57 5.14 4.02 8.50
N ILE A 58 5.98 3.13 7.97
CA ILE A 58 5.61 1.74 7.67
C ILE A 58 5.64 0.93 8.96
N LYS A 59 4.47 0.50 9.44
CA LYS A 59 4.33 -0.28 10.69
C LYS A 59 4.69 -1.74 10.49
N GLY A 60 4.46 -2.27 9.30
CA GLY A 60 4.79 -3.63 8.91
C GLY A 60 4.06 -4.05 7.64
N ILE A 61 4.34 -5.27 7.22
CA ILE A 61 3.76 -5.90 6.03
C ILE A 61 3.06 -7.17 6.48
N THR A 62 1.77 -7.29 6.18
CA THR A 62 1.00 -8.52 6.38
C THR A 62 0.78 -9.21 5.05
N THR A 63 0.81 -10.53 5.02
CA THR A 63 0.59 -11.30 3.80
C THR A 63 -0.70 -12.10 3.86
N CYS A 64 -1.27 -12.44 2.72
CA CYS A 64 -2.38 -13.37 2.59
C CYS A 64 -2.15 -14.30 1.40
N ALA A 65 -2.65 -15.53 1.47
CA ALA A 65 -2.57 -16.45 0.35
C ALA A 65 -3.83 -16.37 -0.52
N THR A 66 -3.64 -16.32 -1.81
CA THR A 66 -4.67 -16.38 -2.83
C THR A 66 -4.53 -17.68 -3.64
N TYR A 67 -5.44 -17.99 -4.56
CA TYR A 67 -5.41 -19.28 -5.27
C TYR A 67 -4.24 -19.44 -6.25
N ASN A 68 -3.54 -18.33 -6.59
CA ASN A 68 -2.25 -18.36 -7.28
C ASN A 68 -1.12 -18.03 -6.29
N GLY A 69 0.13 -18.25 -6.67
CA GLY A 69 1.29 -17.86 -5.86
C GLY A 69 1.65 -18.83 -4.73
N GLY A 70 0.89 -19.88 -4.51
CA GLY A 70 1.15 -20.91 -3.50
C GLY A 70 0.49 -20.64 -2.15
N ASP A 71 1.05 -21.23 -1.10
CA ASP A 71 0.56 -21.09 0.27
C ASP A 71 1.07 -19.79 0.94
N ILE A 72 0.63 -19.55 2.17
CA ILE A 72 1.03 -18.35 2.91
C ILE A 72 2.55 -18.23 3.11
N ASP A 73 3.27 -19.35 3.17
CA ASP A 73 4.73 -19.34 3.30
C ASP A 73 5.39 -18.82 2.02
N SER A 74 4.82 -19.10 0.87
CA SER A 74 5.28 -18.61 -0.44
C SER A 74 5.12 -17.08 -0.53
N HIS A 75 3.97 -16.55 -0.16
CA HIS A 75 3.70 -15.10 -0.13
C HIS A 75 4.58 -14.37 0.89
N TYR A 76 4.70 -14.94 2.10
CA TYR A 76 5.57 -14.42 3.15
C TYR A 76 7.04 -14.36 2.72
N ASN A 77 7.57 -15.44 2.13
CA ASN A 77 8.95 -15.49 1.68
C ASN A 77 9.25 -14.52 0.53
N GLU A 78 8.26 -14.29 -0.34
CA GLU A 78 8.41 -13.30 -1.42
C GLU A 78 8.40 -11.87 -0.86
N ALA A 79 7.52 -11.53 0.07
CA ALA A 79 7.54 -10.25 0.74
C ALA A 79 8.87 -10.00 1.47
N LEU A 80 9.40 -11.00 2.19
CA LEU A 80 10.73 -10.94 2.81
C LEU A 80 11.84 -10.69 1.78
N ARG A 81 11.75 -11.31 0.61
CA ARG A 81 12.73 -11.12 -0.47
C ARG A 81 12.75 -9.67 -0.94
N VAL A 82 11.58 -9.08 -1.17
CA VAL A 82 11.47 -7.67 -1.58
C VAL A 82 12.00 -6.75 -0.48
N VAL A 83 11.63 -6.98 0.77
CA VAL A 83 12.13 -6.20 1.92
C VAL A 83 13.66 -6.24 2.01
N LYS A 84 14.28 -7.42 1.81
CA LYS A 84 15.74 -7.57 1.76
C LYS A 84 16.37 -6.82 0.59
N LEU A 85 15.78 -6.94 -0.61
CA LEU A 85 16.25 -6.23 -1.81
C LEU A 85 16.12 -4.70 -1.70
N CYS A 86 15.25 -4.23 -0.81
CA CYS A 86 15.10 -2.82 -0.47
C CYS A 86 15.94 -2.38 0.73
N ASP A 87 16.81 -3.24 1.29
CA ASP A 87 17.64 -2.97 2.48
C ASP A 87 16.81 -2.59 3.73
N GLN A 88 15.69 -3.27 3.94
CA GLN A 88 14.74 -2.96 5.01
C GLN A 88 14.47 -4.14 5.96
N GLU A 89 15.24 -5.21 5.89
CA GLU A 89 14.97 -6.45 6.66
C GLU A 89 15.10 -6.28 8.18
N ASN A 90 15.88 -5.30 8.64
CA ASN A 90 16.05 -5.02 10.07
C ASN A 90 15.04 -3.99 10.59
N GLU A 91 14.25 -3.38 9.70
CA GLU A 91 13.44 -2.22 9.98
C GLU A 91 11.95 -2.50 9.87
N VAL A 92 11.57 -3.31 8.89
CA VAL A 92 10.18 -3.56 8.57
C VAL A 92 9.88 -5.04 8.75
N ASN A 93 8.97 -5.35 9.68
CA ASN A 93 8.53 -6.71 9.92
C ASN A 93 7.57 -7.18 8.83
N VAL A 94 7.78 -8.41 8.37
CA VAL A 94 6.82 -9.15 7.54
C VAL A 94 6.12 -10.17 8.43
N ILE A 95 4.80 -10.23 8.35
CA ILE A 95 3.95 -11.04 9.23
C ILE A 95 3.07 -11.96 8.38
N LYS A 96 3.05 -13.25 8.73
CA LYS A 96 2.18 -14.22 8.06
C LYS A 96 0.72 -13.96 8.41
N GLY A 97 -0.13 -13.91 7.38
CA GLY A 97 -1.57 -13.79 7.55
C GLY A 97 -2.34 -15.04 7.14
N ALA A 98 -3.56 -14.84 6.68
CA ALA A 98 -4.50 -15.92 6.39
C ALA A 98 -4.11 -16.74 5.14
N ASN A 99 -4.02 -18.03 5.31
CA ASN A 99 -3.90 -18.98 4.21
C ASN A 99 -5.27 -19.27 3.58
N ASN A 100 -6.29 -19.50 4.39
CA ASN A 100 -7.65 -19.76 3.95
C ASN A 100 -8.51 -18.49 3.86
N ASN A 101 -9.79 -18.63 3.49
CA ASN A 101 -10.71 -17.53 3.31
C ASN A 101 -11.50 -17.20 4.59
N PHE A 102 -12.10 -16.03 4.64
CA PHE A 102 -12.80 -15.47 5.78
C PHE A 102 -13.84 -16.41 6.39
N ASP A 103 -14.73 -16.98 5.56
CA ASP A 103 -15.79 -17.85 6.06
C ASP A 103 -15.27 -19.15 6.69
N GLN A 104 -14.12 -19.63 6.27
CA GLN A 104 -13.46 -20.80 6.83
C GLN A 104 -12.83 -20.50 8.19
N ILE A 105 -12.27 -19.29 8.36
CA ILE A 105 -11.48 -18.91 9.54
C ILE A 105 -12.35 -18.31 10.64
N LYS A 106 -13.34 -17.48 10.30
CA LYS A 106 -14.11 -16.67 11.26
C LYS A 106 -14.72 -17.46 12.40
N THR A 107 -15.06 -18.73 12.18
CA THR A 107 -15.64 -19.62 13.21
C THR A 107 -14.59 -20.08 14.23
N THR A 108 -13.30 -19.93 13.92
CA THR A 108 -12.18 -20.37 14.76
C THR A 108 -11.44 -19.20 15.40
N ILE A 109 -11.88 -17.96 15.18
CA ILE A 109 -11.16 -16.74 15.57
C ILE A 109 -10.98 -16.57 17.09
N SER A 110 -11.78 -17.28 17.89
CA SER A 110 -11.65 -17.33 19.35
C SER A 110 -10.49 -18.21 19.84
N LYS A 111 -9.92 -19.06 18.97
CA LYS A 111 -8.76 -19.87 19.31
C LYS A 111 -7.51 -18.99 19.35
N ALA A 112 -6.52 -19.37 20.19
CA ALA A 112 -5.28 -18.59 20.30
C ALA A 112 -4.51 -18.53 18.97
N ASN A 113 -4.44 -19.67 18.26
CA ASN A 113 -3.68 -19.82 17.01
C ASN A 113 -4.64 -20.23 15.89
N PHE A 114 -5.50 -19.35 15.45
CA PHE A 114 -6.29 -19.54 14.24
C PHE A 114 -5.47 -19.17 12.99
N ASP A 115 -5.89 -19.58 11.82
CA ASP A 115 -5.22 -19.25 10.56
C ASP A 115 -5.19 -17.72 10.35
N GLY A 116 -3.99 -17.15 10.16
CA GLY A 116 -3.75 -15.71 10.03
C GLY A 116 -3.70 -14.94 11.35
N TYR A 117 -3.66 -15.61 12.52
CA TYR A 117 -3.71 -14.94 13.82
C TYR A 117 -2.60 -13.90 14.03
N GLU A 118 -1.42 -14.12 13.45
CA GLU A 118 -0.28 -13.21 13.59
C GLU A 118 -0.57 -11.85 12.93
N ALA A 119 -0.98 -11.84 11.66
CA ALA A 119 -1.34 -10.63 10.94
C ALA A 119 -2.57 -9.94 11.54
N VAL A 120 -3.59 -10.71 11.91
CA VAL A 120 -4.81 -10.18 12.54
C VAL A 120 -4.49 -9.47 13.85
N ASN A 121 -3.71 -10.09 14.73
CA ASN A 121 -3.31 -9.46 15.99
C ASN A 121 -2.41 -8.25 15.74
N PHE A 122 -1.48 -8.33 14.79
CA PHE A 122 -0.62 -7.21 14.43
C PHE A 122 -1.42 -5.99 13.97
N ILE A 123 -2.40 -6.16 13.09
CA ILE A 123 -3.31 -5.08 12.64
C ILE A 123 -4.04 -4.47 13.84
N ILE A 124 -4.56 -5.31 14.74
CA ILE A 124 -5.29 -4.85 15.93
C ILE A 124 -4.38 -4.07 16.87
N ASP A 125 -3.17 -4.58 17.12
CA ASP A 125 -2.23 -3.96 18.06
C ASP A 125 -1.71 -2.62 17.53
N GLU A 126 -1.37 -2.53 16.23
CA GLU A 126 -0.97 -1.26 15.61
C GLU A 126 -2.13 -0.25 15.59
N ALA A 127 -3.35 -0.68 15.27
CA ALA A 127 -4.52 0.19 15.31
C ALA A 127 -4.79 0.75 16.72
N LYS A 128 -4.54 -0.04 17.78
CA LYS A 128 -4.71 0.40 19.18
C LYS A 128 -3.66 1.41 19.62
N LYS A 129 -2.45 1.37 19.04
CA LYS A 129 -1.35 2.32 19.35
C LYS A 129 -1.56 3.69 18.73
N ILE A 130 -2.36 3.80 17.68
CA ILE A 130 -2.56 5.05 16.95
C ILE A 130 -3.17 6.13 17.84
N LYS A 131 -2.52 7.31 17.81
CA LYS A 131 -2.98 8.54 18.46
C LYS A 131 -3.06 9.63 17.39
N GLY A 132 -4.26 10.08 17.06
CA GLY A 132 -4.47 11.12 16.05
C GLY A 132 -5.01 10.54 14.74
N GLU A 133 -4.28 10.69 13.63
CA GLU A 133 -4.73 10.19 12.32
C GLU A 133 -4.82 8.66 12.29
N LYS A 134 -5.76 8.15 11.48
CA LYS A 134 -6.01 6.71 11.37
C LYS A 134 -4.82 5.96 10.78
N LEU A 135 -4.60 4.74 11.27
CA LEU A 135 -3.73 3.78 10.60
C LEU A 135 -4.32 3.44 9.22
N GLN A 136 -3.57 3.69 8.18
CA GLN A 136 -3.97 3.31 6.83
C GLN A 136 -3.53 1.88 6.54
N ILE A 137 -4.44 1.07 6.00
CA ILE A 137 -4.13 -0.27 5.51
C ILE A 137 -4.17 -0.22 3.99
N CYS A 138 -2.99 -0.28 3.38
CA CYS A 138 -2.82 -0.43 1.94
C CYS A 138 -3.02 -1.90 1.60
N ALA A 139 -4.24 -2.27 1.23
CA ALA A 139 -4.60 -3.64 0.92
C ALA A 139 -4.56 -3.85 -0.60
N VAL A 140 -3.72 -4.76 -1.06
CA VAL A 140 -3.55 -5.11 -2.47
C VAL A 140 -3.75 -6.61 -2.74
N GLY A 141 -4.25 -7.35 -1.75
CA GLY A 141 -4.71 -8.72 -1.84
C GLY A 141 -6.17 -8.88 -1.41
N LYS A 142 -6.57 -10.11 -1.08
CA LYS A 142 -7.91 -10.39 -0.52
C LYS A 142 -8.06 -9.76 0.86
N LEU A 143 -9.27 -9.31 1.23
CA LEU A 143 -9.54 -8.59 2.48
C LEU A 143 -9.65 -9.48 3.74
N THR A 144 -9.23 -10.74 3.70
CA THR A 144 -9.42 -11.72 4.78
C THR A 144 -8.82 -11.25 6.10
N ASN A 145 -7.54 -10.80 6.13
CA ASN A 145 -6.87 -10.35 7.35
C ASN A 145 -7.61 -9.18 8.00
N ILE A 146 -8.03 -8.22 7.19
CA ILE A 146 -8.74 -7.00 7.64
C ILE A 146 -10.12 -7.36 8.18
N ALA A 147 -10.87 -8.20 7.46
CA ALA A 147 -12.19 -8.66 7.89
C ALA A 147 -12.13 -9.41 9.23
N LEU A 148 -11.14 -10.30 9.39
CA LEU A 148 -10.91 -11.03 10.65
C LEU A 148 -10.51 -10.08 11.79
N ALA A 149 -9.67 -9.08 11.53
CA ALA A 149 -9.31 -8.07 12.53
C ALA A 149 -10.53 -7.28 13.02
N LEU A 150 -11.41 -6.87 12.10
CA LEU A 150 -12.66 -6.18 12.44
C LEU A 150 -13.68 -7.07 13.17
N VAL A 151 -13.72 -8.39 12.89
CA VAL A 151 -14.53 -9.34 13.67
C VAL A 151 -14.00 -9.48 15.09
N LYS A 152 -12.68 -9.64 15.23
CA LYS A 152 -12.04 -9.90 16.52
C LYS A 152 -12.00 -8.69 17.43
N ALA A 153 -11.84 -7.50 16.86
CA ALA A 153 -11.70 -6.24 17.58
C ALA A 153 -12.51 -5.12 16.88
N PRO A 154 -13.84 -5.14 16.97
CA PRO A 154 -14.68 -4.15 16.31
C PRO A 154 -14.40 -2.70 16.76
N GLU A 155 -13.79 -2.51 17.93
CA GLU A 155 -13.36 -1.20 18.44
C GLU A 155 -12.25 -0.53 17.61
N ILE A 156 -11.57 -1.25 16.71
CA ILE A 156 -10.57 -0.62 15.83
C ILE A 156 -11.19 0.03 14.57
N THR A 157 -12.49 -0.13 14.36
CA THR A 157 -13.20 0.37 13.16
C THR A 157 -12.96 1.86 12.93
N ASP A 158 -12.97 2.67 13.99
CA ASP A 158 -12.75 4.12 13.91
C ASP A 158 -11.26 4.51 13.90
N LYS A 159 -10.37 3.55 14.10
CA LYS A 159 -8.92 3.77 14.18
C LYS A 159 -8.17 3.45 12.89
N ILE A 160 -8.80 2.73 11.99
CA ILE A 160 -8.21 2.33 10.71
C ILE A 160 -8.96 2.91 9.52
N LYS A 161 -8.24 3.03 8.43
CA LYS A 161 -8.76 3.34 7.10
C LYS A 161 -8.21 2.30 6.13
N VAL A 162 -9.09 1.65 5.39
CA VAL A 162 -8.71 0.63 4.40
C VAL A 162 -8.73 1.27 3.01
N ILE A 163 -7.61 1.16 2.29
CA ILE A 163 -7.48 1.59 0.91
C ILE A 163 -7.16 0.33 0.11
N TRP A 164 -8.13 -0.12 -0.70
CA TRP A 164 -8.09 -1.45 -1.29
C TRP A 164 -8.08 -1.41 -2.82
N LEU A 165 -7.05 -2.03 -3.38
CA LEU A 165 -7.06 -2.46 -4.77
C LEU A 165 -7.71 -3.83 -4.85
N GLY A 166 -8.81 -3.92 -5.58
CA GLY A 166 -9.50 -5.20 -5.73
C GLY A 166 -10.95 -4.93 -6.11
N SER A 167 -11.31 -5.09 -7.29
CA SER A 167 -12.64 -5.05 -7.84
C SER A 167 -12.58 -4.59 -9.30
N ASN A 168 -13.54 -5.03 -10.07
CA ASN A 168 -13.79 -4.50 -11.40
C ASN A 168 -15.07 -3.63 -11.44
N TYR A 169 -15.48 -3.11 -10.29
CA TYR A 169 -16.72 -2.34 -10.14
C TYR A 169 -16.88 -1.22 -11.19
N PRO A 170 -18.05 -1.10 -11.85
CA PRO A 170 -19.30 -1.83 -11.58
C PRO A 170 -19.40 -3.23 -12.22
N ASP A 171 -18.44 -3.62 -13.03
CA ASP A 171 -18.42 -4.92 -13.71
C ASP A 171 -17.97 -6.04 -12.77
N LYS A 172 -18.18 -7.29 -13.18
CA LYS A 172 -17.75 -8.47 -12.44
C LYS A 172 -16.28 -8.82 -12.74
N GLY A 173 -15.72 -9.69 -11.92
CA GLY A 173 -14.49 -10.39 -12.20
C GLY A 173 -13.25 -9.56 -11.91
N GLU A 174 -12.74 -9.67 -10.70
CA GLU A 174 -11.43 -9.18 -10.34
C GLU A 174 -10.81 -10.14 -9.33
N TYR A 175 -9.52 -10.35 -9.44
CA TYR A 175 -8.79 -11.42 -8.76
C TYR A 175 -8.90 -11.35 -7.23
N ASN A 176 -8.54 -10.21 -6.61
CA ASN A 176 -8.58 -10.03 -5.16
C ASN A 176 -10.00 -10.16 -4.59
N GLN A 177 -10.97 -9.61 -5.33
CA GLN A 177 -12.38 -9.74 -5.01
C GLN A 177 -12.84 -11.20 -5.04
N GLU A 178 -12.51 -11.94 -6.10
CA GLU A 178 -12.98 -13.31 -6.30
C GLU A 178 -12.32 -14.31 -5.35
N ASN A 179 -11.12 -14.00 -4.87
CA ASN A 179 -10.44 -14.83 -3.87
C ASN A 179 -11.20 -14.90 -2.54
N ASP A 180 -11.92 -13.84 -2.11
CA ASP A 180 -12.68 -13.86 -0.86
C ASP A 180 -13.86 -12.89 -0.84
N VAL A 181 -14.88 -13.12 -1.67
CA VAL A 181 -16.13 -12.33 -1.68
C VAL A 181 -16.77 -12.15 -0.30
N PRO A 182 -16.81 -13.17 0.59
CA PRO A 182 -17.33 -12.98 1.94
C PRO A 182 -16.61 -11.90 2.75
N SER A 183 -15.28 -11.81 2.68
CA SER A 183 -14.52 -10.77 3.37
C SER A 183 -14.82 -9.37 2.82
N VAL A 184 -14.93 -9.23 1.49
CA VAL A 184 -15.31 -7.97 0.83
C VAL A 184 -16.69 -7.52 1.32
N ASN A 185 -17.69 -8.40 1.26
CA ASN A 185 -19.04 -8.09 1.71
C ASN A 185 -19.11 -7.77 3.20
N PHE A 186 -18.32 -8.43 4.03
CA PHE A 186 -18.22 -8.12 5.46
C PHE A 186 -17.69 -6.69 5.67
N VAL A 187 -16.55 -6.35 5.07
CA VAL A 187 -15.93 -5.01 5.21
C VAL A 187 -16.87 -3.92 4.70
N LEU A 188 -17.54 -4.10 3.54
CA LEU A 188 -18.50 -3.16 2.99
C LEU A 188 -19.73 -2.93 3.88
N ASN A 189 -20.04 -3.84 4.81
CA ASN A 189 -21.13 -3.72 5.77
C ASN A 189 -20.67 -3.23 7.15
N THR A 190 -19.38 -3.00 7.38
CA THR A 190 -18.86 -2.34 8.58
C THR A 190 -18.83 -0.82 8.40
N ASN A 191 -18.58 -0.09 9.49
CA ASN A 191 -18.40 1.37 9.44
C ASN A 191 -16.94 1.81 9.24
N VAL A 192 -16.03 0.88 8.95
CA VAL A 192 -14.63 1.23 8.69
C VAL A 192 -14.52 2.20 7.52
N GLU A 193 -13.66 3.21 7.60
CA GLU A 193 -13.39 4.06 6.45
C GLU A 193 -12.78 3.23 5.33
N PHE A 194 -13.43 3.24 4.16
CA PHE A 194 -13.08 2.35 3.06
C PHE A 194 -13.02 3.09 1.73
N GLU A 195 -11.88 2.98 1.07
CA GLU A 195 -11.63 3.50 -0.26
C GLU A 195 -11.30 2.34 -1.20
N MET A 196 -11.95 2.27 -2.35
CA MET A 196 -11.80 1.20 -3.34
C MET A 196 -11.18 1.75 -4.62
N LEU A 197 -10.19 1.05 -5.15
CA LEU A 197 -9.53 1.33 -6.42
C LEU A 197 -9.88 0.21 -7.41
N PRO A 198 -10.94 0.36 -8.23
CA PRO A 198 -11.31 -0.67 -9.21
C PRO A 198 -10.30 -0.79 -10.34
N CYS A 199 -10.05 -2.03 -10.77
CA CYS A 199 -9.19 -2.31 -11.93
C CYS A 199 -9.78 -1.75 -13.22
N ARG A 200 -11.09 -1.97 -13.46
CA ARG A 200 -11.81 -1.59 -14.70
C ARG A 200 -11.06 -2.05 -15.94
N TYR A 201 -10.90 -3.34 -16.05
CA TYR A 201 -10.15 -3.97 -17.15
C TYR A 201 -10.54 -3.42 -18.52
N GLY A 202 -9.55 -3.01 -19.30
CA GLY A 202 -9.70 -2.40 -20.62
C GLY A 202 -10.12 -0.92 -20.62
N ALA A 203 -10.29 -0.29 -19.44
CA ALA A 203 -10.70 1.10 -19.32
C ALA A 203 -9.62 1.98 -18.70
N LEU A 204 -9.36 3.15 -19.27
CA LEU A 204 -8.38 4.12 -18.74
C LEU A 204 -8.81 4.76 -17.42
N THR A 205 -10.07 4.56 -17.01
CA THR A 205 -10.61 5.12 -15.77
C THR A 205 -10.28 4.32 -14.53
N GLY A 206 -9.85 3.07 -14.68
CA GLY A 206 -9.42 2.17 -13.62
C GLY A 206 -7.90 2.11 -13.48
N THR A 207 -7.43 1.31 -12.51
CA THR A 207 -5.99 1.10 -12.32
C THR A 207 -5.35 0.39 -13.52
N ASP A 208 -6.14 -0.32 -14.34
CA ASP A 208 -5.69 -0.88 -15.63
C ASP A 208 -5.19 0.20 -16.61
N GLY A 209 -5.52 1.46 -16.40
CA GLY A 209 -4.97 2.57 -17.18
C GLY A 209 -3.52 2.93 -16.88
N VAL A 210 -2.94 2.43 -15.78
CA VAL A 210 -1.55 2.74 -15.36
C VAL A 210 -0.64 1.58 -15.76
N LYS A 211 -0.01 1.70 -16.95
CA LYS A 211 0.72 0.61 -17.61
C LYS A 211 2.17 0.97 -17.90
N ILE A 212 3.05 -0.01 -17.69
CA ILE A 212 4.44 0.03 -18.16
C ILE A 212 4.55 -0.70 -19.50
N TYR A 213 5.27 -0.11 -20.43
CA TYR A 213 5.53 -0.72 -21.73
C TYR A 213 6.75 -1.64 -21.69
N LYS A 214 6.62 -2.84 -22.25
CA LYS A 214 7.69 -3.84 -22.27
C LYS A 214 9.04 -3.28 -22.75
N ALA A 215 9.01 -2.43 -23.77
CA ALA A 215 10.20 -1.82 -24.37
C ALA A 215 10.96 -0.88 -23.41
N THR A 216 10.30 -0.34 -22.37
CA THR A 216 10.90 0.65 -21.48
C THR A 216 11.41 0.07 -20.16
N ILE A 217 11.08 -1.19 -19.83
CA ILE A 217 11.37 -1.80 -18.53
C ILE A 217 12.86 -1.81 -18.24
N GLN A 218 13.69 -2.23 -19.19
CA GLN A 218 15.13 -2.32 -19.00
C GLN A 218 15.74 -0.95 -18.69
N GLU A 219 15.30 0.11 -19.38
CA GLU A 219 15.81 1.47 -19.18
C GLU A 219 15.30 2.08 -17.87
N LYS A 220 14.04 1.82 -17.52
CA LYS A 220 13.35 2.51 -16.43
C LYS A 220 13.48 1.84 -15.06
N ILE A 221 13.95 0.58 -15.02
CA ILE A 221 13.96 -0.20 -13.77
C ILE A 221 15.32 -0.84 -13.49
N ALA A 222 16.04 -1.35 -14.50
CA ALA A 222 17.27 -2.12 -14.28
C ALA A 222 18.33 -1.35 -13.48
N GLY A 223 18.90 -1.99 -12.48
CA GLY A 223 19.93 -1.42 -11.61
C GLY A 223 19.41 -0.39 -10.60
N PHE A 224 18.10 -0.13 -10.55
CA PHE A 224 17.52 0.84 -9.61
C PHE A 224 17.24 0.20 -8.24
N GLY A 225 17.09 1.05 -7.24
CA GLY A 225 16.98 0.67 -5.84
C GLY A 225 18.30 0.81 -5.10
N VAL A 226 18.31 0.36 -3.85
CA VAL A 226 19.52 0.32 -3.02
C VAL A 226 20.46 -0.75 -3.56
N GLN A 227 21.74 -0.44 -3.64
CA GLN A 227 22.76 -1.43 -3.99
C GLN A 227 23.24 -2.13 -2.71
N LEU A 228 22.95 -3.41 -2.59
CA LEU A 228 23.35 -4.24 -1.45
C LEU A 228 24.79 -4.71 -1.55
N ASN A 229 25.44 -4.88 -0.40
CA ASN A 229 26.76 -5.51 -0.29
C ASN A 229 26.69 -7.04 -0.27
N THR A 230 25.49 -7.61 -0.12
CA THR A 230 25.21 -9.05 -0.10
C THR A 230 24.22 -9.38 -1.22
N THR A 231 24.08 -10.65 -1.55
CA THR A 231 23.12 -11.08 -2.56
C THR A 231 21.86 -11.63 -1.92
N VAL A 232 20.73 -11.44 -2.61
CA VAL A 232 19.44 -12.03 -2.28
C VAL A 232 19.02 -12.95 -3.42
N LYS A 233 18.63 -14.18 -3.10
CA LYS A 233 18.23 -15.17 -4.09
C LYS A 233 16.80 -14.87 -4.60
N GLY A 234 16.67 -14.68 -5.92
CA GLY A 234 15.38 -14.49 -6.59
C GLY A 234 14.56 -15.77 -6.72
N ARG A 235 13.29 -15.65 -7.15
CA ARG A 235 12.41 -16.81 -7.45
C ARG A 235 12.96 -17.70 -8.55
N ASP A 236 13.73 -17.15 -9.46
CA ASP A 236 14.40 -17.86 -10.55
C ASP A 236 15.72 -18.52 -10.15
N GLY A 237 16.08 -18.47 -8.88
CA GLY A 237 17.30 -19.05 -8.31
C GLY A 237 18.58 -18.26 -8.55
N ARG A 238 18.53 -17.12 -9.25
CA ARG A 238 19.67 -16.21 -9.44
C ARG A 238 19.85 -15.30 -8.24
N ASP A 239 21.06 -14.74 -8.11
CA ASP A 239 21.42 -13.81 -7.05
C ASP A 239 21.31 -12.37 -7.55
N TYR A 240 20.73 -11.49 -6.72
CA TYR A 240 20.49 -10.09 -7.00
C TYR A 240 21.04 -9.21 -5.88
N THR A 241 21.50 -8.01 -6.24
CA THR A 241 22.06 -7.02 -5.32
C THR A 241 21.25 -5.73 -5.27
N ASN A 242 20.16 -5.65 -6.04
CA ASN A 242 19.22 -4.53 -6.00
C ASN A 242 17.82 -4.98 -6.45
N PHE A 243 16.81 -4.23 -6.07
CA PHE A 243 15.41 -4.54 -6.42
C PHE A 243 15.16 -4.43 -7.94
N GLY A 244 15.75 -3.42 -8.61
CA GLY A 244 15.45 -3.16 -10.02
C GLY A 244 15.82 -4.32 -10.95
N ASP A 245 16.97 -4.94 -10.74
CA ASP A 245 17.39 -6.10 -11.54
C ASP A 245 16.49 -7.32 -11.28
N TYR A 246 16.06 -7.51 -10.04
CA TYR A 246 15.06 -8.52 -9.70
C TYR A 246 13.72 -8.24 -10.38
N ALA A 247 13.22 -7.01 -10.29
CA ALA A 247 11.96 -6.60 -10.92
C ALA A 247 11.97 -6.82 -12.44
N VAL A 248 13.07 -6.48 -13.14
CA VAL A 248 13.22 -6.76 -14.58
C VAL A 248 13.01 -8.26 -14.87
N THR A 249 13.42 -9.14 -13.97
CA THR A 249 13.24 -10.57 -14.14
C THR A 249 11.77 -10.99 -13.99
N LEU A 250 11.06 -10.38 -13.07
CA LEU A 250 9.62 -10.60 -12.91
C LEU A 250 8.90 -10.20 -14.20
N PHE A 251 9.21 -9.02 -14.74
CA PHE A 251 8.65 -8.55 -16.01
C PHE A 251 8.99 -9.44 -17.23
N LYS A 252 10.13 -10.13 -17.24
CA LYS A 252 10.47 -11.07 -18.33
C LYS A 252 9.52 -12.25 -18.40
N ASN A 253 8.92 -12.64 -17.29
CA ASN A 253 8.03 -13.78 -17.17
C ASN A 253 6.55 -13.37 -17.17
N ALA A 254 6.25 -12.07 -17.23
CA ALA A 254 4.89 -11.56 -17.23
C ALA A 254 4.20 -11.72 -18.59
N GLU A 255 2.89 -11.82 -18.53
CA GLU A 255 2.04 -11.67 -19.72
C GLU A 255 1.90 -10.20 -20.09
N TYR A 256 1.93 -9.92 -21.38
CA TYR A 256 1.78 -8.57 -21.92
C TYR A 256 0.56 -8.50 -22.80
N TYR A 257 -0.20 -7.43 -22.65
CA TYR A 257 -1.42 -7.17 -23.38
C TYR A 257 -1.26 -5.93 -24.26
N LEU A 258 -2.12 -5.81 -25.26
CA LEU A 258 -2.19 -4.67 -26.19
C LEU A 258 -1.01 -4.57 -27.19
N ASP A 259 -1.10 -3.60 -28.06
CA ASP A 259 -0.05 -3.18 -28.97
C ASP A 259 0.11 -1.64 -28.86
N PRO A 260 1.24 -1.14 -28.38
CA PRO A 260 2.45 -1.89 -27.97
C PRO A 260 2.28 -2.71 -26.68
N PRO A 261 3.05 -3.81 -26.54
CA PRO A 261 2.97 -4.70 -25.38
C PRO A 261 3.19 -3.96 -24.07
N SER A 262 2.22 -4.06 -23.16
CA SER A 262 2.24 -3.37 -21.85
C SER A 262 1.67 -4.26 -20.75
N HIS A 263 1.98 -3.93 -19.49
CA HIS A 263 1.48 -4.59 -18.30
C HIS A 263 1.04 -3.52 -17.28
N ALA A 264 -0.14 -3.70 -16.68
CA ALA A 264 -0.64 -2.77 -15.67
C ALA A 264 0.08 -2.97 -14.34
N LEU A 265 0.34 -1.87 -13.63
CA LEU A 265 0.87 -1.87 -12.25
C LEU A 265 -0.28 -1.56 -11.29
N PHE A 266 -1.25 -2.47 -11.19
CA PHE A 266 -2.49 -2.27 -10.45
C PHE A 266 -2.24 -1.80 -9.01
N ASP A 267 -1.44 -2.54 -8.27
CA ASP A 267 -1.17 -2.34 -6.83
C ASP A 267 -0.39 -1.07 -6.55
N MET A 268 0.57 -0.73 -7.44
CA MET A 268 1.37 0.48 -7.33
C MET A 268 0.50 1.74 -7.29
N VAL A 269 -0.65 1.74 -7.99
CA VAL A 269 -1.60 2.86 -7.98
C VAL A 269 -2.14 3.13 -6.57
N THR A 270 -2.31 2.09 -5.74
CA THR A 270 -2.78 2.26 -4.36
C THR A 270 -1.79 3.08 -3.54
N VAL A 271 -0.51 2.73 -3.61
CA VAL A 271 0.56 3.48 -2.93
C VAL A 271 0.67 4.91 -3.49
N ALA A 272 0.56 5.08 -4.81
CA ALA A 272 0.62 6.39 -5.46
C ALA A 272 -0.52 7.33 -5.02
N ILE A 273 -1.75 6.83 -4.90
CA ILE A 273 -2.91 7.59 -4.41
C ILE A 273 -2.75 7.95 -2.93
N MET A 274 -2.23 7.04 -2.11
CA MET A 274 -1.93 7.34 -0.70
C MET A 274 -0.88 8.43 -0.57
N LYS A 275 0.17 8.40 -1.40
CA LYS A 275 1.22 9.41 -1.45
C LYS A 275 0.69 10.76 -1.93
N ASN A 276 -0.08 10.76 -3.00
CA ASN A 276 -0.60 12.00 -3.58
C ASN A 276 -2.03 11.81 -4.15
N PRO A 277 -3.06 12.12 -3.32
CA PRO A 277 -4.45 11.96 -3.73
C PRO A 277 -4.90 12.88 -4.89
N LYS A 278 -4.06 13.82 -5.33
CA LYS A 278 -4.35 14.67 -6.51
C LYS A 278 -4.13 13.95 -7.84
N TRP A 279 -3.59 12.74 -7.82
CA TRP A 279 -3.37 11.95 -9.03
C TRP A 279 -4.56 11.10 -9.45
N GLY A 280 -5.66 11.13 -8.70
CA GLY A 280 -6.92 10.48 -9.04
C GLY A 280 -8.12 11.32 -8.64
N GLN A 281 -9.31 10.87 -8.99
CA GLN A 281 -10.57 11.47 -8.62
C GLN A 281 -11.33 10.60 -7.65
N LYS A 282 -11.97 11.22 -6.65
CA LYS A 282 -12.81 10.55 -5.64
C LYS A 282 -14.28 10.67 -5.99
N THR A 283 -14.99 9.57 -5.92
CA THR A 283 -16.46 9.54 -5.98
C THR A 283 -16.99 8.84 -4.72
N VAL A 284 -17.93 9.47 -4.03
CA VAL A 284 -18.60 8.88 -2.86
C VAL A 284 -19.88 8.19 -3.31
N ILE A 285 -19.98 6.89 -3.02
CA ILE A 285 -21.15 6.08 -3.38
C ILE A 285 -21.74 5.38 -2.15
N PRO A 286 -23.05 5.02 -2.16
CA PRO A 286 -23.58 4.03 -1.23
C PRO A 286 -22.85 2.71 -1.37
N ALA A 287 -22.40 2.12 -0.27
CA ALA A 287 -21.66 0.86 -0.33
C ALA A 287 -22.49 -0.22 -1.02
N PRO A 288 -22.00 -0.78 -2.15
CA PRO A 288 -22.65 -1.88 -2.87
C PRO A 288 -22.49 -3.20 -2.13
N VAL A 289 -22.95 -4.29 -2.73
CA VAL A 289 -22.72 -5.66 -2.24
C VAL A 289 -22.48 -6.58 -3.44
N ILE A 290 -21.71 -7.65 -3.25
CA ILE A 290 -21.53 -8.69 -4.27
C ILE A 290 -22.54 -9.82 -3.99
N LYS A 291 -23.39 -10.12 -4.98
CA LYS A 291 -24.33 -11.25 -4.95
C LYS A 291 -24.14 -12.09 -6.20
N ASN A 292 -23.93 -13.39 -6.01
CA ASN A 292 -23.71 -14.34 -7.12
C ASN A 292 -22.60 -13.88 -8.11
N GLY A 293 -21.50 -13.33 -7.56
CA GLY A 293 -20.35 -12.81 -8.33
C GLY A 293 -20.58 -11.49 -9.05
N VAL A 294 -21.73 -10.81 -8.85
CA VAL A 294 -22.07 -9.53 -9.50
C VAL A 294 -22.22 -8.44 -8.46
N TRP A 295 -21.76 -7.24 -8.78
CA TRP A 295 -22.00 -6.05 -7.99
C TRP A 295 -23.47 -5.65 -8.05
N VAL A 296 -24.05 -5.38 -6.89
CA VAL A 296 -25.44 -4.90 -6.75
C VAL A 296 -25.42 -3.59 -5.98
N ASP A 297 -25.82 -2.54 -6.63
CA ASP A 297 -25.95 -1.22 -6.01
C ASP A 297 -27.03 -1.20 -4.94
N ARG A 298 -26.77 -0.45 -3.89
CA ARG A 298 -27.71 -0.23 -2.78
C ARG A 298 -27.98 1.26 -2.58
N PRO A 299 -28.73 1.93 -3.47
CA PRO A 299 -28.83 3.39 -3.49
C PRO A 299 -29.35 4.01 -2.19
N ASN A 300 -30.16 3.26 -1.42
CA ASN A 300 -30.68 3.68 -0.12
C ASN A 300 -29.76 3.29 1.06
N ASN A 301 -28.60 2.70 0.81
CA ASN A 301 -27.67 2.37 1.87
C ASN A 301 -27.07 3.66 2.47
N THR A 302 -27.21 3.82 3.78
CA THR A 302 -26.62 4.96 4.51
C THR A 302 -25.10 4.85 4.62
N ARG A 303 -24.56 3.62 4.58
CA ARG A 303 -23.13 3.36 4.52
C ARG A 303 -22.56 3.88 3.21
N LYS A 304 -21.54 4.75 3.27
CA LYS A 304 -20.84 5.29 2.10
C LYS A 304 -19.41 4.77 2.05
N ILE A 305 -18.90 4.60 0.83
CA ILE A 305 -17.50 4.32 0.54
C ILE A 305 -16.99 5.31 -0.51
N ILE A 306 -15.68 5.38 -0.65
CA ILE A 306 -15.03 6.16 -1.69
C ILE A 306 -14.58 5.21 -2.81
N ILE A 307 -14.81 5.62 -4.06
CA ILE A 307 -14.22 5.00 -5.25
C ILE A 307 -13.21 5.98 -5.84
N TRP A 308 -12.04 5.46 -6.19
CA TRP A 308 -11.03 6.18 -6.94
C TRP A 308 -11.10 5.84 -8.42
N GLU A 309 -10.88 6.84 -9.25
CA GLU A 309 -10.93 6.69 -10.71
C GLU A 309 -10.17 7.81 -11.43
N ASN A 310 -10.01 7.70 -12.75
CA ASN A 310 -9.39 8.72 -13.59
C ASN A 310 -7.98 9.11 -13.12
N TYR A 311 -7.10 8.14 -13.10
CA TYR A 311 -5.72 8.29 -12.60
C TYR A 311 -4.83 9.06 -13.58
N ASN A 312 -3.93 9.87 -13.05
CA ASN A 312 -2.87 10.49 -13.84
C ASN A 312 -1.69 9.51 -13.96
N ALA A 313 -1.79 8.60 -14.93
CA ALA A 313 -0.83 7.52 -15.13
C ALA A 313 0.60 8.03 -15.31
N ASP A 314 0.81 9.08 -16.11
CA ASP A 314 2.14 9.64 -16.38
C ASP A 314 2.81 10.10 -15.09
N LYS A 315 2.11 10.87 -14.25
CA LYS A 315 2.66 11.36 -12.97
C LYS A 315 2.94 10.22 -12.00
N MET A 316 2.09 9.21 -11.94
CA MET A 316 2.30 8.05 -11.08
C MET A 316 3.52 7.25 -11.51
N LEU A 317 3.65 6.96 -12.80
CA LEU A 317 4.78 6.21 -13.35
C LEU A 317 6.09 7.00 -13.24
N ASP A 318 6.09 8.30 -13.52
CA ASP A 318 7.27 9.15 -13.38
C ASP A 318 7.76 9.20 -11.93
N ASP A 319 6.84 9.31 -10.98
CA ASP A 319 7.16 9.28 -9.56
C ASP A 319 7.64 7.90 -9.09
N PHE A 320 7.02 6.82 -9.58
CA PHE A 320 7.44 5.45 -9.32
C PHE A 320 8.89 5.21 -9.79
N PHE A 321 9.20 5.52 -11.05
CA PHE A 321 10.55 5.34 -11.58
C PHE A 321 11.58 6.24 -10.88
N THR A 322 11.21 7.48 -10.57
CA THR A 322 12.06 8.41 -9.82
C THR A 322 12.36 7.86 -8.43
N THR A 323 11.35 7.32 -7.75
CA THR A 323 11.50 6.72 -6.42
C THR A 323 12.37 5.47 -6.45
N LEU A 324 12.20 4.58 -7.43
CA LEU A 324 13.08 3.43 -7.60
C LEU A 324 14.53 3.85 -7.83
N LYS A 325 14.74 4.89 -8.63
CA LYS A 325 16.08 5.41 -8.96
C LYS A 325 16.75 6.12 -7.79
N TYR A 326 15.97 6.81 -6.98
CA TYR A 326 16.43 7.62 -5.84
C TYR A 326 15.63 7.27 -4.59
N PRO A 327 15.91 6.11 -3.96
CA PRO A 327 15.21 5.67 -2.75
C PRO A 327 15.35 6.67 -1.61
N HIS A 328 14.25 6.95 -0.92
CA HIS A 328 14.24 7.75 0.30
C HIS A 328 14.02 6.83 1.51
N LEU A 329 15.13 6.40 2.09
CA LEU A 329 15.14 5.65 3.35
C LEU A 329 15.42 6.62 4.50
N THR A 330 14.68 6.51 5.59
CA THR A 330 15.02 7.23 6.82
C THR A 330 16.16 6.49 7.49
N ALA A 331 17.34 7.13 7.55
CA ALA A 331 18.42 6.61 8.39
C ALA A 331 17.96 6.59 9.85
N PHE A 332 18.32 5.49 10.59
CA PHE A 332 18.09 5.45 12.02
C PHE A 332 18.75 6.65 12.70
N GLN A 333 17.98 7.33 13.56
CA GLN A 333 18.51 8.23 14.57
C GLN A 333 18.78 7.46 15.86
#